data_2f5704fea2d57827b4e6539dbb970d14
#
_entry.id   2f5704fea2d57827b4e6539dbb970d14
#
_cell.length_a   1.000
_cell.length_b   1.000
_cell.length_c   1.000
_cell.angle_alpha   90.00
_cell.angle_beta   90.00
_cell.angle_gamma   90.00
#
_symmetry.space_group_name_H-M   'P 1'
#
loop_
_entity.id
_entity.type
_entity.pdbx_description
1 polymer ?
#
loop_
_entity_poly.entity_id
_entity_poly.type
_entity_poly.pdbx_seq_one_letter_code
_entity_poly.pdbx_strand_id
1 'polypeptide(L)'
;NNSSGEHVYKNIMSESNLQYGQYCKGKYNTNKIESTWISNINNLFSAIKRINSEGFKVFRFSSTLFPLYESEQNLLNNSLEIKNILCQIGKYVKDNNIRITTHPDQFVVISSNKQDVIDKSIKMLEHHAWIMDNMELPESQFYCINIHGGTKGNSNILIDSIKKLPKNVKSRLTLENDEK
;
A
#
# COMPACT_ATOMS: atom_id res chain seq x y z
N ASN A 1 -20.13 21.92 13.77
CA ASN A 1 -20.87 22.54 12.68
C ASN A 1 -19.97 22.89 11.50
N ASN A 2 -19.30 21.95 10.86
CA ASN A 2 -18.36 22.34 9.82
C ASN A 2 -18.55 21.48 8.57
N SER A 3 -19.54 21.88 7.74
CA SER A 3 -19.69 21.38 6.38
C SER A 3 -18.43 21.65 5.51
N SER A 4 -17.66 22.69 5.82
CA SER A 4 -16.39 23.01 5.16
C SER A 4 -15.24 22.06 5.52
N GLY A 5 -15.19 21.54 6.75
CA GLY A 5 -14.19 20.59 7.20
C GLY A 5 -14.31 19.23 6.55
N GLU A 6 -15.53 18.75 6.38
CA GLU A 6 -15.82 17.44 5.78
C GLU A 6 -15.49 17.40 4.27
N HIS A 7 -15.72 18.52 3.57
CA HIS A 7 -15.33 18.65 2.16
C HIS A 7 -13.81 18.72 1.95
N VAL A 8 -13.11 19.40 2.84
CA VAL A 8 -11.62 19.45 2.80
C VAL A 8 -11.03 18.08 3.10
N TYR A 9 -11.59 17.32 4.04
CA TYR A 9 -11.17 15.95 4.34
C TYR A 9 -11.35 15.02 3.15
N LYS A 10 -12.51 15.04 2.48
CA LYS A 10 -12.77 14.26 1.27
C LYS A 10 -11.79 14.57 0.14
N ASN A 11 -11.44 15.82 -0.07
CA ASN A 11 -10.51 16.23 -1.14
C ASN A 11 -9.05 15.87 -0.85
N ILE A 12 -8.63 15.82 0.41
CA ILE A 12 -7.26 15.44 0.80
C ILE A 12 -7.07 13.91 0.77
N MET A 13 -8.14 13.15 1.03
CA MET A 13 -8.10 11.69 1.11
C MET A 13 -8.56 10.99 -0.18
N SER A 14 -9.01 11.72 -1.21
CA SER A 14 -9.49 11.10 -2.45
C SER A 14 -8.31 10.62 -3.30
N GLU A 15 -8.20 9.31 -3.44
CA GLU A 15 -7.35 8.69 -4.44
C GLU A 15 -8.08 8.65 -5.78
N SER A 16 -7.39 9.05 -6.84
CA SER A 16 -7.90 8.87 -8.20
C SER A 16 -7.70 7.43 -8.63
N ASN A 17 -8.76 6.77 -9.08
CA ASN A 17 -8.71 5.41 -9.58
C ASN A 17 -8.70 5.37 -11.10
N LEU A 18 -8.02 4.35 -11.66
CA LEU A 18 -8.01 4.02 -13.08
C LEU A 18 -8.63 2.64 -13.28
N GLN A 19 -9.68 2.57 -14.10
CA GLN A 19 -10.42 1.33 -14.32
C GLN A 19 -9.69 0.42 -15.30
N TYR A 20 -9.43 -0.83 -14.92
CA TYR A 20 -8.74 -1.82 -15.77
C TYR A 20 -9.44 -2.03 -17.11
N GLY A 21 -10.78 -2.07 -17.16
CA GLY A 21 -11.53 -2.21 -18.40
C GLY A 21 -11.35 -1.04 -19.37
N GLN A 22 -11.08 0.18 -18.87
CA GLN A 22 -10.75 1.34 -19.72
C GLN A 22 -9.30 1.30 -20.17
N TYR A 23 -8.40 0.81 -19.32
CA TYR A 23 -7.00 0.58 -19.69
C TYR A 23 -6.87 -0.41 -20.86
N CYS A 24 -7.55 -1.55 -20.80
CA CYS A 24 -7.59 -2.53 -21.89
C CYS A 24 -8.14 -1.97 -23.22
N LYS A 25 -8.96 -0.91 -23.17
CA LYS A 25 -9.46 -0.19 -24.34
C LYS A 25 -8.52 0.92 -24.82
N GLY A 26 -7.32 1.03 -24.24
CA GLY A 26 -6.34 2.06 -24.61
C GLY A 26 -6.73 3.49 -24.22
N LYS A 27 -7.63 3.67 -23.22
CA LYS A 27 -8.09 5.00 -22.78
C LYS A 27 -7.06 5.75 -21.96
N TYR A 28 -6.03 5.09 -21.45
CA TYR A 28 -4.99 5.67 -20.64
C TYR A 28 -3.64 5.47 -21.29
N ASN A 29 -2.90 6.53 -21.50
CA ASN A 29 -1.48 6.48 -21.85
C ASN A 29 -0.63 6.49 -20.56
N THR A 30 0.66 6.23 -20.72
CA THR A 30 1.64 6.20 -19.61
C THR A 30 1.67 7.51 -18.81
N ASN A 31 1.59 8.66 -19.49
CA ASN A 31 1.57 9.96 -18.82
C ASN A 31 0.34 10.12 -17.90
N LYS A 32 -0.83 9.66 -18.35
CA LYS A 32 -2.06 9.70 -17.55
C LYS A 32 -1.94 8.80 -16.33
N ILE A 33 -1.37 7.62 -16.49
CA ILE A 33 -1.18 6.66 -15.40
C ILE A 33 -0.21 7.24 -14.37
N GLU A 34 0.97 7.68 -14.79
CA GLU A 34 1.99 8.23 -13.92
C GLU A 34 1.52 9.51 -13.20
N SER A 35 0.87 10.43 -13.91
CA SER A 35 0.31 11.64 -13.29
C SER A 35 -0.77 11.33 -12.25
N THR A 36 -1.54 10.26 -12.45
CA THR A 36 -2.50 9.79 -11.45
C THR A 36 -1.79 9.27 -10.19
N TRP A 37 -0.74 8.47 -10.34
CA TRP A 37 0.07 7.97 -9.23
C TRP A 37 0.73 9.10 -8.44
N ILE A 38 1.32 10.08 -9.15
CA ILE A 38 1.93 11.27 -8.54
C ILE A 38 0.89 12.06 -7.75
N SER A 39 -0.31 12.25 -8.31
CA SER A 39 -1.40 12.91 -7.60
C SER A 39 -1.78 12.15 -6.31
N ASN A 40 -1.93 10.83 -6.39
CA ASN A 40 -2.29 9.99 -5.25
C ASN A 40 -1.25 10.06 -4.12
N ILE A 41 0.06 9.96 -4.44
CA ILE A 41 1.10 10.04 -3.42
C ILE A 41 1.26 11.45 -2.83
N ASN A 42 0.99 12.52 -3.59
CA ASN A 42 0.94 13.87 -3.05
C ASN A 42 -0.27 14.07 -2.11
N ASN A 43 -1.42 13.48 -2.43
CA ASN A 43 -2.58 13.45 -1.56
C ASN A 43 -2.29 12.66 -0.27
N LEU A 44 -1.62 11.50 -0.39
CA LEU A 44 -1.13 10.74 0.76
C LEU A 44 -0.23 11.58 1.66
N PHE A 45 0.73 12.30 1.08
CA PHE A 45 1.64 13.16 1.85
C PHE A 45 0.90 14.29 2.57
N SER A 46 -0.07 14.91 1.90
CA SER A 46 -0.92 15.94 2.48
C SER A 46 -1.76 15.40 3.64
N ALA A 47 -2.31 14.19 3.49
CA ALA A 47 -3.06 13.50 4.54
C ALA A 47 -2.19 13.20 5.76
N ILE A 48 -0.98 12.68 5.56
CA ILE A 48 -0.02 12.40 6.64
C ILE A 48 0.35 13.69 7.39
N LYS A 49 0.63 14.79 6.69
CA LYS A 49 0.89 16.09 7.32
C LYS A 49 -0.29 16.58 8.14
N ARG A 50 -1.50 16.40 7.61
CA ARG A 50 -2.72 16.82 8.28
C ARG A 50 -2.94 16.06 9.57
N ILE A 51 -2.89 14.72 9.57
CA ILE A 51 -3.10 13.92 10.77
C ILE A 51 -2.02 14.22 11.82
N ASN A 52 -0.79 14.50 11.40
CA ASN A 52 0.28 14.88 12.31
C ASN A 52 0.01 16.25 12.98
N SER A 53 -0.51 17.23 12.23
CA SER A 53 -0.89 18.54 12.80
C SER A 53 -2.05 18.45 13.79
N GLU A 54 -2.86 17.40 13.73
CA GLU A 54 -3.94 17.09 14.67
C GLU A 54 -3.47 16.20 15.84
N GLY A 55 -2.18 15.87 15.90
CA GLY A 55 -1.58 15.10 17.00
C GLY A 55 -1.61 13.58 16.82
N PHE A 56 -2.14 13.06 15.72
CA PHE A 56 -2.14 11.63 15.45
C PHE A 56 -0.77 11.15 14.96
N LYS A 57 -0.36 9.97 15.42
CA LYS A 57 0.95 9.37 15.12
C LYS A 57 0.87 8.01 14.43
N VAL A 58 -0.30 7.65 13.92
CA VAL A 58 -0.52 6.42 13.14
C VAL A 58 -1.30 6.77 11.88
N PHE A 59 -0.82 6.28 10.75
CA PHE A 59 -1.50 6.41 9.47
C PHE A 59 -1.49 5.09 8.70
N ARG A 60 -2.66 4.70 8.16
CA ARG A 60 -2.79 3.55 7.26
C ARG A 60 -3.04 4.04 5.84
N PHE A 61 -2.10 3.76 4.92
CA PHE A 61 -2.33 4.07 3.51
C PHE A 61 -3.12 2.96 2.81
N SER A 62 -3.81 3.34 1.74
CA SER A 62 -4.68 2.48 0.96
C SER A 62 -3.91 1.51 0.06
N SER A 63 -4.47 0.33 -0.18
CA SER A 63 -3.99 -0.64 -1.17
C SER A 63 -4.14 -0.14 -2.62
N THR A 64 -4.98 0.88 -2.86
CA THR A 64 -5.28 1.42 -4.20
C THR A 64 -4.43 2.64 -4.59
N LEU A 65 -3.34 2.91 -3.86
CA LEU A 65 -2.48 4.07 -4.08
C LEU A 65 -1.91 4.14 -5.51
N PHE A 66 -1.59 3.00 -6.10
CA PHE A 66 -1.04 2.87 -7.45
C PHE A 66 -1.96 2.01 -8.34
N PRO A 67 -3.10 2.55 -8.84
CA PRO A 67 -3.99 1.77 -9.70
C PRO A 67 -3.27 1.32 -10.98
N LEU A 68 -3.54 0.09 -11.44
CA LEU A 68 -2.92 -0.55 -12.60
C LEU A 68 -1.42 -0.89 -12.46
N TYR A 69 -0.83 -0.82 -11.27
CA TYR A 69 0.60 -1.08 -11.07
C TYR A 69 1.04 -2.46 -11.60
N GLU A 70 0.18 -3.47 -11.51
CA GLU A 70 0.49 -4.83 -12.00
C GLU A 70 0.74 -4.85 -13.52
N SER A 71 0.01 -4.02 -14.28
CA SER A 71 0.14 -3.90 -15.73
C SER A 71 1.27 -2.97 -16.16
N GLU A 72 1.66 -2.02 -15.28
CA GLU A 72 2.61 -0.94 -15.57
C GLU A 72 3.80 -0.94 -14.59
N GLN A 73 4.21 -2.13 -14.14
CA GLN A 73 5.27 -2.28 -13.14
C GLN A 73 6.61 -1.67 -13.58
N ASN A 74 6.93 -1.74 -14.88
CA ASN A 74 8.15 -1.11 -15.41
C ASN A 74 8.09 0.41 -15.31
N LEU A 75 6.95 1.02 -15.61
CA LEU A 75 6.75 2.47 -15.47
C LEU A 75 6.94 2.88 -14.01
N LEU A 76 6.28 2.18 -13.08
CA LEU A 76 6.38 2.47 -11.65
C LEU A 76 7.81 2.32 -11.13
N ASN A 77 8.50 1.23 -11.48
CA ASN A 77 9.86 0.94 -11.03
C ASN A 77 10.91 1.91 -11.57
N ASN A 78 10.65 2.57 -12.70
CA ASN A 78 11.59 3.49 -13.33
C ASN A 78 11.28 4.97 -13.07
N SER A 79 10.12 5.31 -12.48
CA SER A 79 9.78 6.68 -12.17
C SER A 79 10.61 7.22 -11.00
N LEU A 80 11.58 8.08 -11.33
CA LEU A 80 12.41 8.77 -10.33
C LEU A 80 11.58 9.78 -9.51
N GLU A 81 10.58 10.40 -10.12
CA GLU A 81 9.71 11.36 -9.45
C GLU A 81 8.92 10.69 -8.33
N ILE A 82 8.29 9.54 -8.60
CA ILE A 82 7.57 8.76 -7.60
C ILE A 82 8.49 8.36 -6.43
N LYS A 83 9.68 7.83 -6.73
CA LYS A 83 10.65 7.45 -5.69
C LYS A 83 11.06 8.64 -4.85
N ASN A 84 11.33 9.79 -5.46
CA ASN A 84 11.70 11.01 -4.74
C ASN A 84 10.58 11.48 -3.80
N ILE A 85 9.32 11.44 -4.23
CA ILE A 85 8.18 11.82 -3.38
C ILE A 85 8.02 10.82 -2.22
N LEU A 86 8.12 9.51 -2.50
CA LEU A 86 8.06 8.49 -1.46
C LEU A 86 9.18 8.67 -0.42
N CYS A 87 10.41 8.93 -0.85
CA CYS A 87 11.53 9.23 0.04
C CYS A 87 11.26 10.46 0.93
N GLN A 88 10.69 11.54 0.36
CA GLN A 88 10.30 12.73 1.13
C GLN A 88 9.21 12.41 2.17
N ILE A 89 8.22 11.58 1.82
CA ILE A 89 7.20 11.11 2.76
C ILE A 89 7.86 10.34 3.90
N GLY A 90 8.74 9.40 3.57
CA GLY A 90 9.41 8.57 4.56
C GLY A 90 10.31 9.37 5.50
N LYS A 91 11.02 10.39 4.97
CA LYS A 91 11.78 11.32 5.82
C LYS A 91 10.85 12.04 6.80
N TYR A 92 9.76 12.63 6.31
CA TYR A 92 8.79 13.33 7.16
C TYR A 92 8.19 12.42 8.24
N VAL A 93 7.87 11.19 7.87
CA VAL A 93 7.32 10.16 8.76
C VAL A 93 8.30 9.84 9.90
N LYS A 94 9.58 9.62 9.57
CA LYS A 94 10.65 9.34 10.56
C LYS A 94 10.88 10.54 11.47
N ASP A 95 11.02 11.76 10.92
CA ASP A 95 11.28 12.99 11.66
C ASP A 95 10.15 13.33 12.64
N ASN A 96 8.92 12.92 12.36
CA ASN A 96 7.74 13.17 13.19
C ASN A 96 7.26 11.96 14.02
N ASN A 97 8.02 10.86 14.00
CA ASN A 97 7.70 9.62 14.70
C ASN A 97 6.28 9.11 14.40
N ILE A 98 5.91 9.09 13.11
CA ILE A 98 4.62 8.61 12.64
C ILE A 98 4.75 7.13 12.26
N ARG A 99 3.86 6.28 12.78
CA ARG A 99 3.74 4.89 12.39
C ARG A 99 2.94 4.79 11.08
N ILE A 100 3.56 4.24 10.05
CA ILE A 100 2.89 3.92 8.79
C ILE A 100 2.52 2.44 8.76
N THR A 101 1.29 2.15 8.38
CA THR A 101 0.78 0.79 8.21
C THR A 101 0.05 0.67 6.88
N THR A 102 -0.07 -0.54 6.38
CA THR A 102 -0.94 -0.85 5.26
C THR A 102 -1.71 -2.13 5.53
N HIS A 103 -2.87 -2.22 4.94
CA HIS A 103 -3.68 -3.44 4.93
C HIS A 103 -4.02 -3.74 3.47
N PRO A 104 -3.36 -4.70 2.85
CA PRO A 104 -3.67 -5.15 1.51
C PRO A 104 -5.14 -5.58 1.39
N ASP A 105 -5.64 -5.61 0.15
CA ASP A 105 -7.01 -6.00 -0.13
C ASP A 105 -7.33 -7.40 0.45
N GLN A 106 -8.60 -7.64 0.80
CA GLN A 106 -9.11 -8.91 1.32
C GLN A 106 -8.85 -10.12 0.40
N PHE A 107 -8.49 -9.88 -0.86
CA PHE A 107 -8.11 -10.93 -1.82
C PHE A 107 -6.68 -11.43 -1.63
N VAL A 108 -5.89 -10.82 -0.78
CA VAL A 108 -4.54 -11.29 -0.41
C VAL A 108 -4.66 -12.46 0.57
N VAL A 109 -4.61 -13.68 0.04
CA VAL A 109 -4.79 -14.92 0.80
C VAL A 109 -3.61 -15.85 0.57
N ILE A 110 -2.55 -15.72 1.38
CA ILE A 110 -1.36 -16.59 1.30
C ILE A 110 -1.57 -17.98 1.93
N SER A 111 -2.74 -18.23 2.52
CA SER A 111 -3.18 -19.54 3.04
C SER A 111 -4.13 -20.27 2.10
N SER A 112 -4.22 -19.86 0.83
CA SER A 112 -5.09 -20.49 -0.18
C SER A 112 -4.63 -21.91 -0.53
N ASN A 113 -5.59 -22.79 -0.88
CA ASN A 113 -5.29 -24.12 -1.47
C ASN A 113 -4.87 -24.03 -2.95
N LYS A 114 -4.94 -22.83 -3.56
CA LYS A 114 -4.59 -22.57 -4.95
C LYS A 114 -3.27 -21.82 -5.03
N GLN A 115 -2.27 -22.44 -5.68
CA GLN A 115 -0.93 -21.85 -5.79
C GLN A 115 -0.93 -20.50 -6.53
N ASP A 116 -1.73 -20.36 -7.58
CA ASP A 116 -1.84 -19.11 -8.33
C ASP A 116 -2.38 -17.93 -7.49
N VAL A 117 -3.26 -18.23 -6.50
CA VAL A 117 -3.74 -17.23 -5.53
C VAL A 117 -2.63 -16.83 -4.57
N ILE A 118 -1.84 -17.80 -4.09
CA ILE A 118 -0.68 -17.54 -3.22
C ILE A 118 0.33 -16.68 -3.95
N ASP A 119 0.69 -17.02 -5.20
CA ASP A 119 1.70 -16.31 -5.98
C ASP A 119 1.28 -14.86 -6.27
N LYS A 120 0.01 -14.62 -6.60
CA LYS A 120 -0.55 -13.27 -6.75
C LYS A 120 -0.53 -12.50 -5.44
N SER A 121 -0.91 -13.15 -4.35
CA SER A 121 -0.90 -12.54 -3.02
C SER A 121 0.51 -12.11 -2.61
N ILE A 122 1.52 -12.94 -2.86
CA ILE A 122 2.93 -12.60 -2.60
C ILE A 122 3.34 -11.35 -3.39
N LYS A 123 3.02 -11.27 -4.68
CA LYS A 123 3.33 -10.09 -5.51
C LYS A 123 2.68 -8.81 -4.97
N MET A 124 1.44 -8.91 -4.48
CA MET A 124 0.78 -7.76 -3.85
C MET A 124 1.49 -7.33 -2.56
N LEU A 125 1.93 -8.28 -1.73
CA LEU A 125 2.71 -7.98 -0.53
C LEU A 125 4.07 -7.36 -0.86
N GLU A 126 4.74 -7.86 -1.91
CA GLU A 126 5.99 -7.28 -2.43
C GLU A 126 5.79 -5.83 -2.89
N HIS A 127 4.67 -5.52 -3.54
CA HIS A 127 4.32 -4.16 -3.92
C HIS A 127 4.17 -3.23 -2.71
N HIS A 128 3.47 -3.66 -1.66
CA HIS A 128 3.35 -2.87 -0.43
C HIS A 128 4.70 -2.66 0.26
N ALA A 129 5.55 -3.69 0.28
CA ALA A 129 6.91 -3.57 0.79
C ALA A 129 7.75 -2.60 -0.07
N TRP A 130 7.63 -2.66 -1.39
CA TRP A 130 8.29 -1.75 -2.33
C TRP A 130 7.94 -0.28 -2.04
N ILE A 131 6.69 0.04 -1.73
CA ILE A 131 6.28 1.40 -1.34
C ILE A 131 7.03 1.83 -0.07
N MET A 132 7.04 0.99 0.96
CA MET A 132 7.71 1.28 2.23
C MET A 132 9.24 1.36 2.07
N ASP A 133 9.84 0.54 1.19
CA ASP A 133 11.27 0.56 0.88
C ASP A 133 11.67 1.87 0.20
N ASN A 134 10.85 2.37 -0.76
CA ASN A 134 11.09 3.67 -1.39
C ASN A 134 10.80 4.86 -0.45
N MET A 135 10.05 4.68 0.61
CA MET A 135 9.97 5.61 1.73
C MET A 135 11.18 5.49 2.67
N GLU A 136 12.12 4.56 2.42
CA GLU A 136 13.26 4.28 3.31
C GLU A 136 12.84 4.00 4.76
N LEU A 137 11.71 3.34 4.95
CA LEU A 137 11.22 2.95 6.27
C LEU A 137 11.91 1.65 6.73
N PRO A 138 12.34 1.56 8.01
CA PRO A 138 12.93 0.35 8.55
C PRO A 138 12.09 -0.91 8.32
N GLU A 139 12.76 -2.03 8.05
CA GLU A 139 12.12 -3.35 7.94
C GLU A 139 11.72 -3.85 9.34
N SER A 140 10.61 -3.39 9.86
CA SER A 140 10.13 -3.75 11.18
C SER A 140 8.60 -3.76 11.27
N GLN A 141 8.07 -4.44 12.27
CA GLN A 141 6.63 -4.48 12.54
C GLN A 141 6.04 -3.13 13.02
N PHE A 142 6.88 -2.15 13.28
CA PHE A 142 6.41 -0.77 13.52
C PHE A 142 5.82 -0.18 12.23
N TYR A 143 6.41 -0.52 11.08
CA TYR A 143 5.91 -0.19 9.75
C TYR A 143 5.33 -1.46 9.12
N CYS A 144 4.10 -1.82 9.49
CA CYS A 144 3.59 -3.15 9.22
C CYS A 144 2.71 -3.24 7.97
N ILE A 145 2.76 -4.42 7.37
CA ILE A 145 1.81 -4.92 6.37
C ILE A 145 0.92 -5.91 7.10
N ASN A 146 -0.33 -5.52 7.37
CA ASN A 146 -1.28 -6.34 8.12
C ASN A 146 -2.16 -7.13 7.15
N ILE A 147 -2.28 -8.43 7.33
CA ILE A 147 -3.17 -9.27 6.53
C ILE A 147 -4.04 -10.15 7.42
N HIS A 148 -5.14 -10.61 6.87
CA HIS A 148 -5.98 -11.61 7.53
C HIS A 148 -5.26 -12.96 7.69
N GLY A 149 -5.53 -13.69 8.77
CA GLY A 149 -4.98 -15.02 9.03
C GLY A 149 -5.42 -16.08 8.02
N GLY A 150 -6.48 -15.78 7.25
CA GLY A 150 -6.92 -16.58 6.11
C GLY A 150 -7.85 -17.73 6.48
N THR A 151 -7.82 -18.80 5.69
CA THR A 151 -8.80 -19.89 5.77
C THR A 151 -8.53 -20.80 6.96
N LYS A 152 -9.55 -21.05 7.77
CA LYS A 152 -9.52 -22.03 8.88
C LYS A 152 -9.03 -23.39 8.38
N GLY A 153 -8.10 -23.98 9.09
CA GLY A 153 -7.51 -25.30 8.77
C GLY A 153 -6.27 -25.25 7.87
N ASN A 154 -5.94 -24.09 7.29
CA ASN A 154 -4.80 -23.95 6.36
C ASN A 154 -3.53 -23.38 7.04
N SER A 155 -3.37 -23.55 8.34
CA SER A 155 -2.22 -23.02 9.10
C SER A 155 -0.87 -23.46 8.53
N ASN A 156 -0.75 -24.73 8.09
CA ASN A 156 0.49 -25.23 7.49
C ASN A 156 0.82 -24.51 6.17
N ILE A 157 -0.18 -24.29 5.32
CA ILE A 157 -0.02 -23.55 4.07
C ILE A 157 0.41 -22.10 4.36
N LEU A 158 -0.22 -21.47 5.35
CA LEU A 158 0.14 -20.13 5.80
C LEU A 158 1.61 -20.06 6.25
N ILE A 159 2.03 -20.97 7.12
CA ILE A 159 3.40 -21.05 7.63
C ILE A 159 4.40 -21.24 6.49
N ASP A 160 4.13 -22.14 5.57
CA ASP A 160 5.03 -22.43 4.44
C ASP A 160 5.08 -21.27 3.44
N SER A 161 3.96 -20.57 3.26
CA SER A 161 3.93 -19.34 2.45
C SER A 161 4.74 -18.23 3.11
N ILE A 162 4.59 -18.00 4.42
CA ILE A 162 5.37 -17.01 5.16
C ILE A 162 6.88 -17.28 5.07
N LYS A 163 7.31 -18.56 5.14
CA LYS A 163 8.73 -18.91 4.99
C LYS A 163 9.32 -18.47 3.65
N LYS A 164 8.51 -18.51 2.58
CA LYS A 164 8.91 -18.16 1.21
C LYS A 164 8.88 -16.65 0.92
N LEU A 165 8.26 -15.84 1.79
CA LEU A 165 8.20 -14.39 1.59
C LEU A 165 9.61 -13.77 1.58
N PRO A 166 9.85 -12.74 0.74
CA PRO A 166 11.04 -11.92 0.81
C PRO A 166 11.25 -11.31 2.21
N LYS A 167 12.50 -11.05 2.56
CA LYS A 167 12.87 -10.55 3.90
C LYS A 167 12.14 -9.26 4.26
N ASN A 168 12.10 -8.29 3.34
CA ASN A 168 11.45 -6.99 3.54
C ASN A 168 9.94 -7.09 3.76
N VAL A 169 9.26 -8.08 3.17
CA VAL A 169 7.86 -8.39 3.43
C VAL A 169 7.71 -9.06 4.79
N LYS A 170 8.49 -10.13 5.03
CA LYS A 170 8.41 -10.94 6.26
C LYS A 170 8.65 -10.12 7.52
N SER A 171 9.62 -9.22 7.49
CA SER A 171 9.98 -8.36 8.63
C SER A 171 8.88 -7.35 8.99
N ARG A 172 7.99 -7.04 8.05
CA ARG A 172 6.86 -6.10 8.23
C ARG A 172 5.52 -6.79 8.41
N LEU A 173 5.46 -8.12 8.19
CA LEU A 173 4.20 -8.84 8.20
C LEU A 173 3.61 -8.91 9.61
N THR A 174 2.31 -8.61 9.70
CA THR A 174 1.48 -8.87 10.88
C THR A 174 0.21 -9.59 10.45
N LEU A 175 -0.28 -10.47 11.31
CA LEU A 175 -1.50 -11.24 11.06
C LEU A 175 -2.63 -10.71 11.94
N GLU A 176 -3.76 -10.44 11.33
CA GLU A 176 -5.00 -10.16 12.05
C GLU A 176 -5.62 -11.46 12.53
N ASN A 177 -6.01 -11.49 13.81
CA ASN A 177 -6.68 -12.66 14.37
C ASN A 177 -8.16 -12.60 13.99
N ASP A 178 -8.53 -13.39 12.97
CA ASP A 178 -9.93 -13.53 12.57
C ASP A 178 -10.64 -14.48 13.53
N GLU A 179 -11.46 -13.95 14.39
CA GLU A 179 -12.33 -14.71 15.29
C GLU A 179 -13.49 -15.39 14.51
N LYS A 180 -13.22 -16.38 13.67
CA LYS A 180 -14.26 -17.17 13.01
C LYS A 180 -13.99 -18.66 13.13
#